data_4272ac774d63d5b4e551019f3d9bc838
#
_entry.id   4272ac774d63d5b4e551019f3d9bc838
#
_cell.length_a   1.000
_cell.length_b   1.000
_cell.length_c   1.000
_cell.angle_alpha   90.00
_cell.angle_beta   90.00
_cell.angle_gamma   90.00
#
_symmetry.space_group_name_H-M   'P 1'
#
loop_
_entity.id
_entity.type
_entity.pdbx_description
1 polymer ?
#
loop_
_entity_poly.entity_id
_entity_poly.type
_entity_poly.pdbx_seq_one_letter_code
_entity_poly.pdbx_strand_id
1 'polypeptide(L)'
;DYLWRPTTQDTLKPFLDALSMDNVLRTLIAPGVATDMTDPWYNTPMRIRPSSYLAADVSTDELEQLHLPAPNPFIPQDFSLNAEPEQAVPTALIDQPGQQLWYYPEHQFAQPRSRITLELQHADIATPRGMVLAQLYTRAVNEALNTYSYPAQLAGLNYGLSANSRGLQLMLSGYQDKLPELLKRVLDGMQQVSISDDQFQRYQASLQRNLENQLKAKPYERGIAELKR
;
A
#
# COMPACT_ATOMS: atom_id res chain seq x y z
N ASP A 1 -2.29 8.42 -25.75
CA ASP A 1 -0.82 8.50 -25.81
C ASP A 1 -0.30 9.39 -24.70
N TYR A 2 0.32 8.77 -23.68
CA TYR A 2 0.97 9.50 -22.58
C TYR A 2 2.41 9.80 -23.00
N LEU A 3 2.60 10.83 -23.82
CA LEU A 3 3.94 11.29 -24.17
C LEU A 3 4.43 12.25 -23.08
N TRP A 4 5.44 11.83 -22.36
CA TRP A 4 6.14 12.70 -21.41
C TRP A 4 6.92 13.75 -22.18
N ARG A 5 6.53 15.02 -22.01
CA ARG A 5 7.26 16.17 -22.54
C ARG A 5 8.02 16.82 -21.39
N PRO A 6 9.21 17.39 -21.64
CA PRO A 6 9.91 18.16 -20.63
C PRO A 6 8.98 19.24 -20.06
N THR A 7 8.82 19.25 -18.76
CA THR A 7 7.99 20.23 -18.05
C THR A 7 8.91 21.32 -17.51
N THR A 8 8.62 22.58 -17.85
CA THR A 8 9.36 23.75 -17.37
C THR A 8 8.57 24.49 -16.31
N GLN A 9 9.21 25.40 -15.58
CA GLN A 9 8.52 26.27 -14.62
C GLN A 9 7.39 27.07 -15.28
N ASP A 10 7.61 27.55 -16.53
CA ASP A 10 6.61 28.31 -17.29
C ASP A 10 5.38 27.48 -17.64
N THR A 11 5.51 26.16 -17.85
CA THR A 11 4.37 25.28 -18.10
C THR A 11 3.61 24.93 -16.82
N LEU A 12 4.25 24.96 -15.65
CA LEU A 12 3.63 24.69 -14.36
C LEU A 12 2.96 25.93 -13.76
N LYS A 13 3.49 27.13 -14.02
CA LYS A 13 3.01 28.38 -13.42
C LYS A 13 1.51 28.61 -13.63
N PRO A 14 0.90 28.46 -14.82
CA PRO A 14 -0.55 28.64 -15.00
C PRO A 14 -1.40 27.73 -14.13
N PHE A 15 -0.93 26.50 -13.86
CA PHE A 15 -1.64 25.59 -12.95
C PHE A 15 -1.55 26.05 -11.50
N LEU A 16 -0.40 26.55 -11.07
CA LEU A 16 -0.22 27.12 -9.73
C LEU A 16 -1.04 28.39 -9.57
N ASP A 17 -1.05 29.27 -10.54
CA ASP A 17 -1.84 30.52 -10.52
C ASP A 17 -3.36 30.24 -10.48
N ALA A 18 -3.81 29.09 -11.02
CA ALA A 18 -5.20 28.66 -10.96
C ALA A 18 -5.61 28.09 -9.57
N LEU A 19 -4.67 27.76 -8.72
CA LEU A 19 -4.93 27.32 -7.33
C LEU A 19 -5.23 28.52 -6.45
N SER A 20 -6.43 29.07 -6.59
CA SER A 20 -6.88 30.22 -5.84
C SER A 20 -8.20 29.92 -5.13
N MET A 21 -8.52 30.70 -4.10
CA MET A 21 -9.77 30.55 -3.36
C MET A 21 -11.01 30.82 -4.22
N ASP A 22 -10.87 31.60 -5.29
CA ASP A 22 -11.95 31.89 -6.23
C ASP A 22 -12.19 30.75 -7.23
N ASN A 23 -11.22 29.85 -7.36
CA ASN A 23 -11.25 28.71 -8.28
C ASN A 23 -11.25 27.37 -7.55
N VAL A 24 -11.87 27.28 -6.38
CA VAL A 24 -11.94 26.06 -5.59
C VAL A 24 -13.35 25.48 -5.57
N LEU A 25 -13.48 24.19 -5.85
CA LEU A 25 -14.70 23.42 -5.60
C LEU A 25 -14.57 22.68 -4.27
N ARG A 26 -15.43 23.00 -3.31
CA ARG A 26 -15.49 22.32 -2.03
C ARG A 26 -16.73 21.44 -1.93
N THR A 27 -16.54 20.16 -1.70
CA THR A 27 -17.62 19.20 -1.49
C THR A 27 -17.70 18.82 -0.01
N LEU A 28 -18.88 18.93 0.58
CA LEU A 28 -19.17 18.44 1.92
C LEU A 28 -20.17 17.29 1.82
N ILE A 29 -19.76 16.11 2.27
CA ILE A 29 -20.60 14.91 2.35
C ILE A 29 -20.74 14.56 3.84
N ALA A 30 -21.93 14.75 4.40
CA ALA A 30 -22.19 14.42 5.79
C ALA A 30 -23.69 14.14 6.01
N PRO A 31 -24.05 13.32 7.01
CA PRO A 31 -25.44 13.16 7.42
C PRO A 31 -26.05 14.51 7.86
N GLY A 32 -27.32 14.75 7.50
CA GLY A 32 -28.04 15.93 7.93
C GLY A 32 -27.71 17.23 7.20
N VAL A 33 -26.90 17.20 6.15
CA VAL A 33 -26.66 18.38 5.30
C VAL A 33 -27.95 18.76 4.58
N ALA A 34 -28.32 20.06 4.67
CA ALA A 34 -29.48 20.57 3.97
C ALA A 34 -29.26 20.54 2.45
N THR A 35 -30.20 19.94 1.74
CA THR A 35 -30.19 19.78 0.28
C THR A 35 -31.47 20.37 -0.30
N ASP A 36 -31.43 20.86 -1.54
CA ASP A 36 -32.55 21.50 -2.23
C ASP A 36 -32.77 21.00 -3.68
N MET A 37 -31.91 20.08 -4.12
CA MET A 37 -32.00 19.45 -5.45
C MET A 37 -31.50 18.00 -5.37
N THR A 38 -31.75 17.26 -6.45
CA THR A 38 -31.35 15.85 -6.57
C THR A 38 -30.59 15.66 -7.87
N ASP A 39 -29.45 14.97 -7.81
CA ASP A 39 -28.72 14.57 -9.01
C ASP A 39 -29.57 13.59 -9.86
N PRO A 40 -29.73 13.84 -11.17
CA PRO A 40 -30.61 13.05 -12.02
C PRO A 40 -30.08 11.65 -12.34
N TRP A 41 -28.77 11.39 -12.15
CA TRP A 41 -28.15 10.12 -12.51
C TRP A 41 -28.12 9.12 -11.35
N TYR A 42 -27.79 9.59 -10.16
CA TYR A 42 -27.63 8.75 -8.98
C TYR A 42 -28.68 8.98 -7.90
N ASN A 43 -29.61 9.92 -8.15
CA ASN A 43 -30.66 10.28 -7.20
C ASN A 43 -30.09 10.77 -5.84
N THR A 44 -28.91 11.36 -5.87
CA THR A 44 -28.23 11.84 -4.66
C THR A 44 -28.75 13.21 -4.29
N PRO A 45 -29.29 13.40 -3.06
CA PRO A 45 -29.67 14.72 -2.58
C PRO A 45 -28.44 15.62 -2.47
N MET A 46 -28.50 16.83 -3.05
CA MET A 46 -27.38 17.77 -3.04
C MET A 46 -27.83 19.22 -3.02
N ARG A 47 -26.92 20.12 -2.79
CA ARG A 47 -27.08 21.57 -2.94
C ARG A 47 -25.79 22.17 -3.48
N ILE A 48 -25.90 22.98 -4.53
CA ILE A 48 -24.80 23.73 -5.10
C ILE A 48 -25.03 25.21 -4.78
N ARG A 49 -24.03 25.87 -4.20
CA ARG A 49 -24.09 27.31 -3.89
C ARG A 49 -22.71 27.94 -4.05
N PRO A 50 -22.65 29.24 -4.42
CA PRO A 50 -21.42 29.99 -4.24
C PRO A 50 -20.99 29.94 -2.77
N SER A 51 -19.73 29.70 -2.52
CA SER A 51 -19.17 29.68 -1.17
C SER A 51 -18.27 30.89 -0.99
N SER A 52 -18.63 31.80 -0.10
CA SER A 52 -17.67 32.76 0.45
C SER A 52 -16.84 31.99 1.48
N TYR A 53 -15.68 31.53 1.11
CA TYR A 53 -14.72 30.96 2.05
C TYR A 53 -13.93 32.12 2.65
N LEU A 54 -14.04 32.29 3.95
CA LEU A 54 -13.07 33.10 4.67
C LEU A 54 -11.82 32.27 4.79
N ALA A 55 -10.72 32.72 4.20
CA ALA A 55 -9.42 32.13 4.47
C ALA A 55 -9.20 32.17 5.99
N ALA A 56 -8.85 31.07 6.58
CA ALA A 56 -8.38 31.06 7.96
C ALA A 56 -7.11 31.92 8.02
N ASP A 57 -7.01 32.81 8.99
CA ASP A 57 -5.75 33.50 9.27
C ASP A 57 -4.75 32.43 9.75
N VAL A 58 -3.87 32.01 8.85
CA VAL A 58 -2.78 31.07 9.17
C VAL A 58 -1.63 31.91 9.76
N SER A 59 -1.24 31.60 10.98
CA SER A 59 -0.13 32.32 11.63
C SER A 59 1.21 32.02 10.93
N THR A 60 2.15 32.94 11.08
CA THR A 60 3.52 32.75 10.55
C THR A 60 4.15 31.46 11.10
N ASP A 61 3.93 31.15 12.37
CA ASP A 61 4.46 29.95 13.03
C ASP A 61 3.88 28.65 12.42
N GLU A 62 2.61 28.67 12.00
CA GLU A 62 1.99 27.53 11.30
C GLU A 62 2.54 27.39 9.88
N LEU A 63 2.79 28.51 9.19
CA LEU A 63 3.40 28.50 7.86
C LEU A 63 4.84 27.99 7.90
N GLU A 64 5.61 28.32 8.93
CA GLU A 64 6.98 27.82 9.11
C GLU A 64 7.06 26.31 9.36
N GLN A 65 5.97 25.69 9.79
CA GLN A 65 5.88 24.22 9.92
C GLN A 65 5.62 23.51 8.57
N LEU A 66 5.21 24.26 7.55
CA LEU A 66 5.00 23.70 6.21
C LEU A 66 6.35 23.58 5.49
N HIS A 67 6.68 22.35 5.13
CA HIS A 67 7.90 22.06 4.38
C HIS A 67 7.62 21.02 3.30
N LEU A 68 8.44 21.01 2.27
CA LEU A 68 8.37 19.97 1.26
C LEU A 68 8.75 18.62 1.88
N PRO A 69 8.15 17.51 1.41
CA PRO A 69 8.58 16.18 1.82
C PRO A 69 10.07 15.97 1.57
N ALA A 70 10.72 15.18 2.41
CA ALA A 70 12.09 14.76 2.16
C ALA A 70 12.19 14.02 0.80
N PRO A 71 13.35 14.07 0.13
CA PRO A 71 13.55 13.32 -1.10
C PRO A 71 13.23 11.85 -0.89
N ASN A 72 12.51 11.25 -1.86
CA ASN A 72 12.12 9.86 -1.77
C ASN A 72 13.34 8.94 -1.98
N PRO A 73 13.75 8.16 -0.97
CA PRO A 73 14.94 7.31 -1.05
C PRO A 73 14.79 6.12 -1.99
N PHE A 74 13.55 5.79 -2.37
CA PHE A 74 13.22 4.64 -3.21
C PHE A 74 13.25 4.93 -4.71
N ILE A 75 13.50 6.17 -5.13
CA ILE A 75 13.64 6.49 -6.56
C ILE A 75 14.85 5.73 -7.10
N PRO A 76 14.66 4.84 -8.10
CA PRO A 76 15.74 4.04 -8.65
C PRO A 76 16.72 4.93 -9.42
N GLN A 77 18.00 4.59 -9.34
CA GLN A 77 19.10 5.28 -10.02
C GLN A 77 19.82 4.35 -10.99
N ASP A 78 19.77 3.03 -10.74
CA ASP A 78 20.36 2.00 -11.59
C ASP A 78 19.25 1.20 -12.29
N PHE A 79 19.25 1.24 -13.61
CA PHE A 79 18.33 0.51 -14.50
C PHE A 79 19.04 -0.56 -15.31
N SER A 80 20.26 -0.94 -14.95
CA SER A 80 20.99 -2.00 -15.61
C SER A 80 20.21 -3.32 -15.54
N LEU A 81 20.25 -4.07 -16.63
CA LEU A 81 19.65 -5.39 -16.68
C LEU A 81 20.60 -6.42 -16.08
N ASN A 82 20.03 -7.47 -15.50
CA ASN A 82 20.82 -8.61 -15.05
C ASN A 82 21.49 -9.27 -16.26
N ALA A 83 22.82 -9.44 -16.18
CA ALA A 83 23.62 -10.02 -17.25
C ALA A 83 23.78 -11.55 -17.14
N GLU A 84 23.10 -12.19 -16.18
CA GLU A 84 23.19 -13.64 -16.04
C GLU A 84 22.54 -14.38 -17.23
N PRO A 85 23.07 -15.55 -17.62
CA PRO A 85 22.51 -16.30 -18.73
C PRO A 85 21.11 -16.80 -18.41
N GLU A 86 20.28 -16.92 -19.44
CA GLU A 86 18.94 -17.50 -19.36
C GLU A 86 19.00 -18.92 -18.79
N GLN A 87 18.09 -19.22 -17.87
CA GLN A 87 17.95 -20.53 -17.26
C GLN A 87 16.57 -21.09 -17.57
N ALA A 88 16.49 -22.39 -17.86
CA ALA A 88 15.19 -23.03 -18.14
C ALA A 88 14.37 -23.27 -16.87
N VAL A 89 15.01 -23.38 -15.72
CA VAL A 89 14.38 -23.67 -14.42
C VAL A 89 15.07 -22.88 -13.31
N PRO A 90 14.38 -22.58 -12.20
CA PRO A 90 15.01 -21.96 -11.04
C PRO A 90 16.19 -22.78 -10.49
N THR A 91 17.22 -22.09 -10.03
CA THR A 91 18.39 -22.70 -9.40
C THR A 91 18.31 -22.55 -7.88
N ALA A 92 18.54 -23.64 -7.15
CA ALA A 92 18.66 -23.59 -5.71
C ALA A 92 20.04 -22.99 -5.33
N LEU A 93 20.04 -21.80 -4.76
CA LEU A 93 21.24 -21.16 -4.21
C LEU A 93 21.52 -21.64 -2.78
N ILE A 94 20.48 -21.94 -2.02
CA ILE A 94 20.53 -22.54 -0.69
C ILE A 94 19.48 -23.64 -0.65
N ASP A 95 19.89 -24.83 -0.23
CA ASP A 95 19.00 -25.98 -0.01
C ASP A 95 19.49 -26.78 1.20
N GLN A 96 19.02 -26.40 2.38
CA GLN A 96 19.36 -27.04 3.64
C GLN A 96 18.13 -27.12 4.55
N PRO A 97 18.11 -27.99 5.55
CA PRO A 97 16.99 -28.12 6.46
C PRO A 97 16.61 -26.76 7.10
N GLY A 98 15.36 -26.36 6.90
CA GLY A 98 14.82 -25.11 7.45
C GLY A 98 15.12 -23.85 6.63
N GLN A 99 15.93 -23.94 5.57
CA GLN A 99 16.22 -22.78 4.73
C GLN A 99 16.42 -23.18 3.26
N GLN A 100 15.60 -22.60 2.38
CA GLN A 100 15.74 -22.76 0.94
C GLN A 100 15.72 -21.39 0.25
N LEU A 101 16.58 -21.19 -0.73
CA LEU A 101 16.62 -19.99 -1.58
C LEU A 101 16.71 -20.44 -3.04
N TRP A 102 15.72 -20.05 -3.81
CA TRP A 102 15.62 -20.31 -5.23
C TRP A 102 15.76 -19.03 -6.02
N TYR A 103 16.52 -19.06 -7.10
CA TYR A 103 16.75 -17.93 -7.99
C TYR A 103 16.38 -18.28 -9.42
N TYR A 104 15.73 -17.35 -10.10
CA TYR A 104 15.38 -17.46 -11.52
C TYR A 104 15.61 -16.12 -12.22
N PRO A 105 16.59 -16.00 -13.15
CA PRO A 105 16.79 -14.83 -14.00
C PRO A 105 15.71 -14.80 -15.07
N GLU A 106 14.93 -13.70 -15.10
CA GLU A 106 13.89 -13.46 -16.09
C GLU A 106 14.47 -12.65 -17.26
N HIS A 107 14.30 -13.13 -18.51
CA HIS A 107 14.85 -12.51 -19.72
C HIS A 107 13.78 -12.09 -20.73
N GLN A 108 12.55 -12.58 -20.59
CA GLN A 108 11.49 -12.37 -21.57
C GLN A 108 11.11 -10.89 -21.72
N PHE A 109 11.09 -10.14 -20.62
CA PHE A 109 10.61 -8.74 -20.61
C PHE A 109 11.74 -7.72 -20.60
N ALA A 110 12.98 -8.11 -20.35
CA ALA A 110 14.16 -7.23 -20.30
C ALA A 110 13.91 -5.96 -19.47
N GLN A 111 13.39 -6.11 -18.28
CA GLN A 111 13.10 -5.00 -17.36
C GLN A 111 14.03 -5.06 -16.13
N PRO A 112 14.52 -3.90 -15.63
CA PRO A 112 15.35 -3.84 -14.41
C PRO A 112 14.48 -3.98 -13.14
N ARG A 113 13.65 -5.02 -13.11
CA ARG A 113 12.68 -5.30 -12.04
C ARG A 113 12.86 -6.71 -11.51
N SER A 114 12.60 -6.86 -10.23
CA SER A 114 12.66 -8.15 -9.56
C SER A 114 11.47 -8.37 -8.65
N ARG A 115 11.26 -9.64 -8.31
CA ARG A 115 10.31 -10.07 -7.29
C ARG A 115 11.02 -10.91 -6.26
N ILE A 116 10.77 -10.66 -5.00
CA ILE A 116 11.24 -11.45 -3.86
C ILE A 116 9.99 -11.99 -3.16
N THR A 117 9.93 -13.29 -2.92
CA THR A 117 8.89 -13.92 -2.12
C THR A 117 9.56 -14.67 -0.98
N LEU A 118 9.19 -14.35 0.25
CA LEU A 118 9.64 -15.02 1.47
C LEU A 118 8.44 -15.74 2.09
N GLU A 119 8.59 -17.03 2.34
CA GLU A 119 7.63 -17.83 3.10
C GLU A 119 8.24 -18.21 4.45
N LEU A 120 7.70 -17.66 5.53
CA LEU A 120 8.11 -17.92 6.90
C LEU A 120 7.14 -18.94 7.50
N GLN A 121 7.49 -20.22 7.41
CA GLN A 121 6.62 -21.31 7.83
C GLN A 121 6.72 -21.55 9.34
N HIS A 122 5.57 -21.73 9.99
CA HIS A 122 5.51 -22.05 11.41
C HIS A 122 4.25 -22.87 11.73
N ALA A 123 4.42 -24.01 12.40
CA ALA A 123 3.33 -24.94 12.68
C ALA A 123 2.19 -24.35 13.50
N ASP A 124 2.49 -23.44 14.43
CA ASP A 124 1.46 -22.82 15.29
C ASP A 124 0.47 -21.97 14.49
N ILE A 125 0.89 -21.42 13.35
CA ILE A 125 0.02 -20.60 12.48
C ILE A 125 -1.07 -21.45 11.82
N ALA A 126 -0.85 -22.74 11.62
CA ALA A 126 -1.85 -23.67 11.11
C ALA A 126 -3.04 -23.89 12.05
N THR A 127 -2.93 -23.48 13.33
CA THR A 127 -4.04 -23.56 14.27
C THR A 127 -4.98 -22.36 14.11
N PRO A 128 -6.29 -22.47 14.45
CA PRO A 128 -7.21 -21.34 14.41
C PRO A 128 -6.73 -20.12 15.21
N ARG A 129 -6.17 -20.36 16.42
CA ARG A 129 -5.60 -19.30 17.25
C ARG A 129 -4.38 -18.67 16.61
N GLY A 130 -3.46 -19.47 16.10
CA GLY A 130 -2.25 -18.98 15.44
C GLY A 130 -2.57 -18.16 14.20
N MET A 131 -3.54 -18.59 13.40
CA MET A 131 -4.02 -17.84 12.24
C MET A 131 -4.59 -16.46 12.61
N VAL A 132 -5.41 -16.39 13.67
CA VAL A 132 -5.94 -15.11 14.16
C VAL A 132 -4.82 -14.19 14.63
N LEU A 133 -3.85 -14.70 15.39
CA LEU A 133 -2.70 -13.92 15.85
C LEU A 133 -1.84 -13.45 14.66
N ALA A 134 -1.60 -14.32 13.68
CA ALA A 134 -0.85 -13.95 12.48
C ALA A 134 -1.56 -12.85 11.65
N GLN A 135 -2.87 -12.90 11.52
CA GLN A 135 -3.66 -11.85 10.87
C GLN A 135 -3.62 -10.52 11.63
N LEU A 136 -3.69 -10.54 12.95
CA LEU A 136 -3.55 -9.33 13.78
C LEU A 136 -2.14 -8.75 13.66
N TYR A 137 -1.12 -9.60 13.70
CA TYR A 137 0.28 -9.22 13.54
C TYR A 137 0.54 -8.60 12.16
N THR A 138 0.14 -9.25 11.07
CA THR A 138 0.35 -8.70 9.72
C THR A 138 -0.34 -7.36 9.52
N ARG A 139 -1.51 -7.17 10.14
CA ARG A 139 -2.20 -5.89 10.13
C ARG A 139 -1.42 -4.80 10.87
N ALA A 140 -0.90 -5.13 12.05
CA ALA A 140 -0.08 -4.20 12.82
C ALA A 140 1.18 -3.77 12.07
N VAL A 141 1.89 -4.72 11.45
CA VAL A 141 3.07 -4.44 10.63
C VAL A 141 2.73 -3.55 9.43
N ASN A 142 1.67 -3.90 8.70
CA ASN A 142 1.26 -3.12 7.52
C ASN A 142 0.85 -1.68 7.90
N GLU A 143 0.18 -1.47 9.03
CA GLU A 143 -0.16 -0.12 9.51
C GLU A 143 1.10 0.66 9.93
N ALA A 144 2.02 0.02 10.67
CA ALA A 144 3.27 0.64 11.09
C ALA A 144 4.16 1.04 9.90
N LEU A 145 4.14 0.26 8.82
CA LEU A 145 4.93 0.52 7.62
C LEU A 145 4.25 1.46 6.62
N ASN A 146 3.03 1.90 6.84
CA ASN A 146 2.29 2.71 5.87
C ASN A 146 3.03 3.99 5.47
N THR A 147 3.70 4.65 6.40
CA THR A 147 4.49 5.86 6.14
C THR A 147 5.64 5.60 5.16
N TYR A 148 6.23 4.40 5.17
CA TYR A 148 7.33 4.02 4.28
C TYR A 148 6.84 3.40 2.97
N SER A 149 5.72 2.70 3.00
CA SER A 149 5.18 2.03 1.82
C SER A 149 4.69 2.98 0.74
N TYR A 150 4.15 4.12 1.13
CA TYR A 150 3.63 5.09 0.17
C TYR A 150 4.74 5.71 -0.71
N PRO A 151 5.86 6.23 -0.18
CA PRO A 151 6.99 6.65 -1.02
C PRO A 151 7.55 5.53 -1.89
N ALA A 152 7.63 4.30 -1.39
CA ALA A 152 8.09 3.15 -2.17
C ALA A 152 7.15 2.86 -3.35
N GLN A 153 5.84 2.90 -3.14
CA GLN A 153 4.85 2.72 -4.20
C GLN A 153 4.95 3.81 -5.28
N LEU A 154 5.12 5.07 -4.90
CA LEU A 154 5.34 6.17 -5.84
C LEU A 154 6.59 5.97 -6.69
N ALA A 155 7.60 5.28 -6.17
CA ALA A 155 8.83 4.92 -6.88
C ALA A 155 8.74 3.56 -7.62
N GLY A 156 7.56 2.96 -7.72
CA GLY A 156 7.32 1.72 -8.45
C GLY A 156 7.74 0.44 -7.72
N LEU A 157 7.93 0.50 -6.38
CA LEU A 157 8.14 -0.65 -5.53
C LEU A 157 6.87 -0.99 -4.76
N ASN A 158 6.65 -2.27 -4.50
CA ASN A 158 5.52 -2.74 -3.72
C ASN A 158 5.95 -3.83 -2.74
N TYR A 159 5.27 -3.93 -1.61
CA TYR A 159 5.35 -5.08 -0.73
C TYR A 159 3.95 -5.52 -0.31
N GLY A 160 3.82 -6.78 0.06
CA GLY A 160 2.62 -7.34 0.65
C GLY A 160 2.99 -8.37 1.71
N LEU A 161 2.52 -8.18 2.94
CA LEU A 161 2.66 -9.12 4.03
C LEU A 161 1.28 -9.72 4.36
N SER A 162 1.19 -11.02 4.31
CA SER A 162 -0.06 -11.76 4.59
C SER A 162 0.20 -13.01 5.40
N ALA A 163 -0.84 -13.54 6.03
CA ALA A 163 -0.82 -14.82 6.71
C ALA A 163 -1.61 -15.86 5.89
N ASN A 164 -1.09 -17.08 5.82
CA ASN A 164 -1.75 -18.24 5.22
C ASN A 164 -1.63 -19.46 6.15
N SER A 165 -2.24 -20.58 5.79
CA SER A 165 -2.25 -21.78 6.62
C SER A 165 -0.87 -22.41 6.92
N ARG A 166 0.18 -22.01 6.21
CA ARG A 166 1.56 -22.50 6.40
C ARG A 166 2.41 -21.52 7.21
N GLY A 167 2.04 -20.21 7.24
CA GLY A 167 2.88 -19.23 7.89
C GLY A 167 2.60 -17.80 7.41
N LEU A 168 3.65 -16.98 7.36
CA LEU A 168 3.61 -15.64 6.80
C LEU A 168 4.23 -15.64 5.41
N GLN A 169 3.62 -14.91 4.50
CA GLN A 169 4.15 -14.65 3.18
C GLN A 169 4.44 -13.16 3.03
N LEU A 170 5.69 -12.83 2.73
CA LEU A 170 6.14 -11.49 2.38
C LEU A 170 6.54 -11.47 0.91
N MET A 171 5.89 -10.63 0.13
CA MET A 171 6.19 -10.41 -1.29
C MET A 171 6.68 -8.98 -1.48
N LEU A 172 7.77 -8.83 -2.23
CA LEU A 172 8.26 -7.53 -2.69
C LEU A 172 8.41 -7.56 -4.21
N SER A 173 8.18 -6.43 -4.86
CA SER A 173 8.37 -6.31 -6.30
C SER A 173 8.66 -4.87 -6.69
N GLY A 174 9.38 -4.69 -7.79
CA GLY A 174 9.71 -3.37 -8.32
C GLY A 174 11.11 -3.28 -8.88
N TYR A 175 11.65 -2.06 -8.99
CA TYR A 175 13.01 -1.85 -9.47
C TYR A 175 14.05 -2.48 -8.57
N GLN A 176 14.92 -3.32 -9.16
CA GLN A 176 15.90 -4.14 -8.41
C GLN A 176 16.88 -3.31 -7.58
N ASP A 177 17.25 -2.12 -8.03
CA ASP A 177 18.16 -1.20 -7.34
C ASP A 177 17.72 -0.89 -5.89
N LYS A 178 16.42 -0.71 -5.65
CA LYS A 178 15.87 -0.29 -4.35
C LYS A 178 15.14 -1.38 -3.57
N LEU A 179 14.98 -2.57 -4.16
CA LEU A 179 14.33 -3.69 -3.45
C LEU A 179 15.06 -4.13 -2.18
N PRO A 180 16.41 -4.18 -2.12
CA PRO A 180 17.11 -4.54 -0.88
C PRO A 180 16.84 -3.56 0.27
N GLU A 181 16.73 -2.26 -0.03
CA GLU A 181 16.40 -1.25 0.98
C GLU A 181 14.97 -1.43 1.50
N LEU A 182 14.01 -1.65 0.58
CA LEU A 182 12.62 -1.92 0.97
C LEU A 182 12.53 -3.21 1.81
N LEU A 183 13.22 -4.28 1.39
CA LEU A 183 13.24 -5.54 2.13
C LEU A 183 13.75 -5.33 3.57
N LYS A 184 14.89 -4.64 3.72
CA LYS A 184 15.44 -4.32 5.04
C LYS A 184 14.44 -3.57 5.90
N ARG A 185 13.82 -2.52 5.37
CA ARG A 185 12.80 -1.72 6.08
C ARG A 185 11.61 -2.55 6.54
N VAL A 186 11.12 -3.44 5.67
CA VAL A 186 9.99 -4.31 6.01
C VAL A 186 10.38 -5.31 7.09
N LEU A 187 11.56 -5.94 7.00
CA LEU A 187 12.04 -6.88 8.01
C LEU A 187 12.28 -6.20 9.36
N ASP A 188 12.88 -5.00 9.38
CA ASP A 188 13.05 -4.21 10.58
C ASP A 188 11.68 -3.88 11.22
N GLY A 189 10.70 -3.48 10.41
CA GLY A 189 9.33 -3.23 10.87
C GLY A 189 8.63 -4.45 11.42
N MET A 190 8.84 -5.61 10.82
CA MET A 190 8.32 -6.89 11.32
C MET A 190 8.89 -7.25 12.69
N GLN A 191 10.15 -6.92 12.97
CA GLN A 191 10.79 -7.22 14.25
C GLN A 191 10.44 -6.20 15.35
N GLN A 192 10.22 -4.94 14.98
CA GLN A 192 10.08 -3.83 15.92
C GLN A 192 8.64 -3.38 16.13
N VAL A 193 7.66 -4.02 15.45
CA VAL A 193 6.27 -3.61 15.59
C VAL A 193 5.79 -3.71 17.04
N SER A 194 5.23 -2.62 17.52
CA SER A 194 4.51 -2.56 18.79
C SER A 194 3.14 -1.94 18.54
N ILE A 195 2.16 -2.38 19.31
CA ILE A 195 0.79 -1.86 19.22
C ILE A 195 0.29 -1.47 20.60
N SER A 196 -0.49 -0.42 20.69
CA SER A 196 -1.20 -0.05 21.91
C SER A 196 -2.44 -0.93 22.09
N ASP A 197 -2.97 -0.95 23.32
CA ASP A 197 -4.22 -1.66 23.61
C ASP A 197 -5.38 -1.17 22.73
N ASP A 198 -5.47 0.13 22.48
CA ASP A 198 -6.50 0.71 21.60
C ASP A 198 -6.36 0.23 20.14
N GLN A 199 -5.14 0.14 19.64
CA GLN A 199 -4.89 -0.41 18.30
C GLN A 199 -5.27 -1.88 18.26
N PHE A 200 -4.87 -2.66 19.25
CA PHE A 200 -5.23 -4.07 19.35
C PHE A 200 -6.75 -4.28 19.34
N GLN A 201 -7.50 -3.53 20.15
CA GLN A 201 -8.96 -3.60 20.18
C GLN A 201 -9.59 -3.24 18.82
N ARG A 202 -9.09 -2.21 18.15
CA ARG A 202 -9.56 -1.85 16.80
C ARG A 202 -9.32 -2.96 15.79
N TYR A 203 -8.14 -3.59 15.82
CA TYR A 203 -7.82 -4.71 14.91
C TYR A 203 -8.70 -5.92 15.20
N GLN A 204 -8.88 -6.26 16.47
CA GLN A 204 -9.76 -7.34 16.89
C GLN A 204 -11.21 -7.12 16.42
N ALA A 205 -11.78 -5.95 16.69
CA ALA A 205 -13.13 -5.61 16.26
C ALA A 205 -13.30 -5.62 14.74
N SER A 206 -12.27 -5.17 14.00
CA SER A 206 -12.29 -5.21 12.54
C SER A 206 -12.18 -6.63 12.00
N LEU A 207 -11.33 -7.48 12.57
CA LEU A 207 -11.20 -8.88 12.18
C LEU A 207 -12.49 -9.65 12.47
N GLN A 208 -13.09 -9.43 13.64
CA GLN A 208 -14.38 -10.02 13.98
C GLN A 208 -15.46 -9.66 12.96
N ARG A 209 -15.62 -8.38 12.64
CA ARG A 209 -16.58 -7.94 11.60
C ARG A 209 -16.32 -8.59 10.24
N ASN A 210 -15.05 -8.73 9.85
CA ASN A 210 -14.70 -9.38 8.59
C ASN A 210 -15.11 -10.86 8.59
N LEU A 211 -14.85 -11.58 9.68
CA LEU A 211 -15.27 -12.98 9.81
C LEU A 211 -16.80 -13.12 9.82
N GLU A 212 -17.52 -12.28 10.55
CA GLU A 212 -18.99 -12.25 10.53
C GLU A 212 -19.54 -11.95 9.12
N ASN A 213 -18.91 -11.03 8.39
CA ASN A 213 -19.32 -10.71 7.02
C ASN A 213 -19.04 -11.86 6.04
N GLN A 214 -17.96 -12.63 6.23
CA GLN A 214 -17.72 -13.83 5.44
C GLN A 214 -18.83 -14.87 5.59
N LEU A 215 -19.43 -14.99 6.77
CA LEU A 215 -20.60 -15.88 6.99
C LEU A 215 -21.83 -15.43 6.20
N LYS A 216 -21.95 -14.12 5.90
CA LYS A 216 -23.04 -13.52 5.13
C LYS A 216 -22.75 -13.46 3.62
N ALA A 217 -21.55 -13.88 3.19
CA ALA A 217 -21.16 -13.90 1.78
C ALA A 217 -22.07 -14.82 0.95
N LYS A 218 -22.15 -14.52 -0.34
CA LYS A 218 -22.97 -15.31 -1.26
C LYS A 218 -22.52 -16.77 -1.31
N PRO A 219 -23.43 -17.74 -1.55
CA PRO A 219 -23.10 -19.16 -1.52
C PRO A 219 -21.90 -19.55 -2.39
N TYR A 220 -21.77 -18.97 -3.58
CA TYR A 220 -20.64 -19.27 -4.46
C TYR A 220 -19.30 -18.74 -3.91
N GLU A 221 -19.29 -17.56 -3.26
CA GLU A 221 -18.09 -16.99 -2.62
C GLU A 221 -17.63 -17.88 -1.46
N ARG A 222 -18.57 -18.38 -0.67
CA ARG A 222 -18.31 -19.32 0.41
C ARG A 222 -17.75 -20.65 -0.11
N GLY A 223 -18.33 -21.18 -1.20
CA GLY A 223 -17.83 -22.39 -1.87
C GLY A 223 -16.39 -22.23 -2.37
N ILE A 224 -16.06 -21.09 -2.99
CA ILE A 224 -14.68 -20.80 -3.44
C ILE A 224 -13.73 -20.66 -2.24
N ALA A 225 -14.16 -20.07 -1.14
CA ALA A 225 -13.35 -19.93 0.06
C ALA A 225 -13.04 -21.30 0.70
N GLU A 226 -13.99 -22.22 0.70
CA GLU A 226 -13.77 -23.59 1.20
C GLU A 226 -12.79 -24.39 0.32
N LEU A 227 -12.82 -24.19 -1.00
CA LEU A 227 -11.87 -24.86 -1.92
C LEU A 227 -10.42 -24.38 -1.78
N LYS A 228 -10.19 -23.22 -1.17
CA LYS A 228 -8.86 -22.63 -0.96
C LYS A 228 -8.26 -22.94 0.42
N ARG A 229 -8.99 -23.63 1.28
CA ARG A 229 -8.54 -24.09 2.60
C ARG A 229 -7.76 -25.40 2.48
#